data_987c6dbe0dc1a929d486a5470c5a1234
#
_entry.id   987c6dbe0dc1a929d486a5470c5a1234
#
_cell.length_a   1.000
_cell.length_b   1.000
_cell.length_c   1.000
_cell.angle_alpha   90.00
_cell.angle_beta   90.00
_cell.angle_gamma   90.00
#
_symmetry.space_group_name_H-M   'P 1'
#
loop_
_entity.id
_entity.type
_entity.pdbx_description
1 polymer ?
#
loop_
_entity_poly.entity_id
_entity_poly.type
_entity_poly.pdbx_seq_one_letter_code
_entity_poly.pdbx_strand_id
1 'polypeptide(L)'
;MAARTLRIATRKSPLALWQANFVKDRLEALHPQLVVELLPMSTQGDKILDTPLAKVGGKGLFVKELETAMLEGRADIAVHSMKDVPVEFPAGLGLRTICEREDPRDAFVSNRFANVADLPQGAVVGTSSLRRQCQLRAARPDLVICDLRGNVNTRLAKLDAGNYDAIILAAAGLLRLEMAERIRAFIEPEQSLPANGQGAIGIECRDDDHELHALLAPLEHAETRARVLTERAMNRALQGGCQVPIGAYALVQGDEIWLRGLVGQPDGSRVLRDEIRGPLAQGEALGLHLAERLLAAGADQILAEVYQS
;
A
#
# COMPACT_ATOMS: atom_id res chain seq x y z
N MET A 1 35.34 14.43 10.84
CA MET A 1 34.90 14.05 9.49
C MET A 1 33.76 14.99 9.10
N ALA A 2 33.66 15.40 7.83
CA ALA A 2 32.54 16.24 7.40
C ALA A 2 31.21 15.46 7.56
N ALA A 3 30.17 16.13 8.05
CA ALA A 3 28.86 15.53 8.17
C ALA A 3 28.39 15.12 6.77
N ARG A 4 27.98 13.84 6.60
CA ARG A 4 27.36 13.36 5.36
C ARG A 4 25.92 13.85 5.34
N THR A 5 25.50 14.53 4.28
CA THR A 5 24.11 14.87 4.07
C THR A 5 23.43 13.78 3.25
N LEU A 6 22.30 13.26 3.73
CA LEU A 6 21.44 12.31 3.03
C LEU A 6 20.10 12.97 2.69
N ARG A 7 19.67 12.89 1.45
CA ARG A 7 18.45 13.54 0.96
C ARG A 7 17.35 12.51 0.69
N ILE A 8 16.20 12.70 1.32
CA ILE A 8 15.02 11.85 1.18
C ILE A 8 14.03 12.48 0.22
N ALA A 9 13.84 11.90 -0.96
CA ALA A 9 12.72 12.24 -1.83
C ALA A 9 11.41 11.71 -1.21
N THR A 10 10.42 12.58 -1.10
CA THR A 10 9.10 12.24 -0.55
C THR A 10 7.99 13.07 -1.19
N ARG A 11 6.75 12.60 -1.12
CA ARG A 11 5.58 13.38 -1.54
C ARG A 11 5.23 14.43 -0.48
N LYS A 12 4.46 15.45 -0.89
CA LYS A 12 4.06 16.57 -0.01
C LYS A 12 2.86 16.25 0.90
N SER A 13 2.22 15.09 0.76
CA SER A 13 1.07 14.76 1.60
C SER A 13 1.50 14.59 3.07
N PRO A 14 0.63 14.94 4.04
CA PRO A 14 0.97 14.80 5.47
C PRO A 14 1.47 13.40 5.85
N LEU A 15 0.84 12.33 5.32
CA LEU A 15 1.28 10.97 5.59
C LEU A 15 2.66 10.66 4.98
N ALA A 16 2.95 11.13 3.77
CA ALA A 16 4.25 10.90 3.16
C ALA A 16 5.36 11.65 3.91
N LEU A 17 5.09 12.88 4.35
CA LEU A 17 6.01 13.65 5.20
C LEU A 17 6.24 12.98 6.56
N TRP A 18 5.18 12.44 7.18
CA TRP A 18 5.33 11.66 8.41
C TRP A 18 6.26 10.46 8.21
N GLN A 19 6.06 9.70 7.13
CA GLN A 19 6.89 8.52 6.82
C GLN A 19 8.36 8.91 6.56
N ALA A 20 8.60 10.00 5.84
CA ALA A 20 9.95 10.50 5.59
C ALA A 20 10.62 11.00 6.87
N ASN A 21 9.90 11.71 7.75
CA ASN A 21 10.40 12.13 9.06
C ASN A 21 10.70 10.94 9.97
N PHE A 22 9.84 9.92 9.99
CA PHE A 22 10.10 8.68 10.73
C PHE A 22 11.44 8.03 10.32
N VAL A 23 11.70 7.94 9.02
CA VAL A 23 12.98 7.40 8.51
C VAL A 23 14.14 8.33 8.85
N LYS A 24 13.98 9.65 8.68
CA LYS A 24 14.97 10.66 9.07
C LYS A 24 15.37 10.52 10.54
N ASP A 25 14.40 10.57 11.44
CA ASP A 25 14.65 10.56 12.90
C ASP A 25 15.37 9.28 13.33
N ARG A 26 14.98 8.13 12.72
CA ARG A 26 15.65 6.84 12.97
C ARG A 26 17.09 6.84 12.46
N LEU A 27 17.35 7.37 11.26
CA LEU A 27 18.70 7.44 10.70
C LEU A 27 19.61 8.37 11.50
N GLU A 28 19.12 9.55 11.89
CA GLU A 28 19.88 10.50 12.70
C GLU A 28 20.16 9.94 14.12
N ALA A 29 19.22 9.20 14.70
CA ALA A 29 19.43 8.52 15.99
C ALA A 29 20.50 7.41 15.91
N LEU A 30 20.51 6.63 14.82
CA LEU A 30 21.46 5.54 14.60
C LEU A 30 22.85 6.05 14.18
N HIS A 31 22.90 7.17 13.48
CA HIS A 31 24.11 7.74 12.88
C HIS A 31 24.23 9.23 13.25
N PRO A 32 24.74 9.58 14.45
CA PRO A 32 24.73 10.96 14.95
C PRO A 32 25.50 12.00 14.11
N GLN A 33 26.31 11.56 13.17
CA GLN A 33 27.03 12.44 12.23
C GLN A 33 26.32 12.60 10.87
N LEU A 34 25.20 11.92 10.69
CA LEU A 34 24.38 12.03 9.48
C LEU A 34 23.45 13.22 9.62
N VAL A 35 23.38 14.05 8.60
CA VAL A 35 22.38 15.10 8.46
C VAL A 35 21.37 14.64 7.40
N VAL A 36 20.10 14.54 7.75
CA VAL A 36 19.07 14.08 6.83
C VAL A 36 18.16 15.23 6.44
N GLU A 37 18.06 15.47 5.14
CA GLU A 37 17.21 16.52 4.55
C GLU A 37 16.06 15.90 3.77
N LEU A 38 14.87 16.49 3.90
CA LEU A 38 13.72 16.09 3.10
C LEU A 38 13.66 16.91 1.80
N LEU A 39 13.37 16.23 0.70
CA LEU A 39 13.10 16.82 -0.61
C LEU A 39 11.63 16.55 -1.00
N PRO A 40 10.68 17.39 -0.53
CA PRO A 40 9.25 17.20 -0.82
C PRO A 40 8.92 17.53 -2.28
N MET A 41 8.30 16.58 -2.98
CA MET A 41 7.98 16.66 -4.39
C MET A 41 6.47 16.48 -4.62
N SER A 42 5.95 17.03 -5.72
CA SER A 42 4.59 16.77 -6.19
C SER A 42 4.65 15.79 -7.35
N THR A 43 3.90 14.70 -7.26
CA THR A 43 3.83 13.68 -8.31
C THR A 43 2.63 13.92 -9.25
N GLN A 44 2.64 13.26 -10.40
CA GLN A 44 1.48 13.30 -11.31
C GLN A 44 0.22 12.76 -10.63
N GLY A 45 0.34 11.69 -9.86
CA GLY A 45 -0.78 11.13 -9.10
C GLY A 45 -1.39 12.08 -8.07
N ASP A 46 -0.60 13.04 -7.55
CA ASP A 46 -1.09 14.10 -6.64
C ASP A 46 -1.87 15.19 -7.36
N LYS A 47 -1.58 15.42 -8.65
CA LYS A 47 -2.22 16.47 -9.47
C LYS A 47 -3.54 16.03 -10.09
N ILE A 48 -3.69 14.72 -10.39
CA ILE A 48 -4.87 14.16 -11.03
C ILE A 48 -5.88 13.74 -9.96
N LEU A 49 -6.81 14.62 -9.63
CA LEU A 49 -7.83 14.39 -8.60
C LEU A 49 -9.20 14.02 -9.17
N ASP A 50 -9.48 14.43 -10.42
CA ASP A 50 -10.82 14.35 -11.03
C ASP A 50 -11.06 13.08 -11.85
N THR A 51 -10.02 12.26 -12.04
CA THR A 51 -10.12 11.02 -12.83
C THR A 51 -9.84 9.81 -11.93
N PRO A 52 -10.66 8.74 -11.97
CA PRO A 52 -10.37 7.50 -11.26
C PRO A 52 -8.99 6.94 -11.63
N LEU A 53 -8.24 6.43 -10.64
CA LEU A 53 -6.89 5.89 -10.87
C LEU A 53 -6.87 4.79 -11.93
N ALA A 54 -7.93 3.98 -12.00
CA ALA A 54 -8.06 2.93 -13.01
C ALA A 54 -8.04 3.48 -14.46
N LYS A 55 -8.51 4.73 -14.66
CA LYS A 55 -8.56 5.38 -15.99
C LYS A 55 -7.34 6.23 -16.33
N VAL A 56 -6.52 6.58 -15.34
CA VAL A 56 -5.35 7.48 -15.57
C VAL A 56 -4.24 6.74 -16.31
N GLY A 57 -4.21 5.41 -16.23
CA GLY A 57 -3.18 4.57 -16.85
C GLY A 57 -1.75 4.97 -16.43
N GLY A 58 -0.88 4.01 -16.31
CA GLY A 58 0.54 4.26 -16.01
C GLY A 58 1.00 3.71 -14.67
N LYS A 59 1.99 2.83 -14.75
CA LYS A 59 2.73 2.35 -13.57
C LYS A 59 3.54 3.52 -13.00
N GLY A 60 3.60 3.64 -11.67
CA GLY A 60 4.50 4.60 -11.03
C GLY A 60 3.99 6.04 -10.89
N LEU A 61 2.68 6.32 -10.99
CA LEU A 61 2.10 7.67 -10.86
C LEU A 61 2.51 8.44 -9.59
N PHE A 62 2.92 7.74 -8.55
CA PHE A 62 3.30 8.33 -7.25
C PHE A 62 4.80 8.23 -6.95
N VAL A 63 5.59 7.59 -7.81
CA VAL A 63 7.02 7.31 -7.53
C VAL A 63 7.96 7.86 -8.58
N LYS A 64 7.52 8.05 -9.83
CA LYS A 64 8.37 8.39 -10.96
C LYS A 64 9.23 9.65 -10.75
N GLU A 65 8.68 10.70 -10.17
CA GLU A 65 9.42 11.94 -9.90
C GLU A 65 10.48 11.72 -8.81
N LEU A 66 10.22 10.84 -7.84
CA LEU A 66 11.16 10.47 -6.79
C LEU A 66 12.31 9.63 -7.36
N GLU A 67 11.98 8.64 -8.19
CA GLU A 67 12.95 7.79 -8.90
C GLU A 67 13.85 8.65 -9.82
N THR A 68 13.28 9.58 -10.57
CA THR A 68 14.03 10.53 -11.39
C THR A 68 15.00 11.35 -10.53
N ALA A 69 14.57 11.85 -9.38
CA ALA A 69 15.44 12.61 -8.48
C ALA A 69 16.62 11.79 -7.96
N MET A 70 16.43 10.48 -7.69
CA MET A 70 17.51 9.58 -7.29
C MET A 70 18.49 9.30 -8.43
N LEU A 71 17.98 9.03 -9.64
CA LEU A 71 18.82 8.79 -10.83
C LEU A 71 19.64 10.02 -11.21
N GLU A 72 19.10 11.23 -11.04
CA GLU A 72 19.79 12.50 -11.27
C GLU A 72 20.72 12.92 -10.11
N GLY A 73 20.80 12.13 -9.03
CA GLY A 73 21.61 12.44 -7.87
C GLY A 73 21.12 13.63 -7.03
N ARG A 74 19.86 14.07 -7.21
CA ARG A 74 19.22 15.10 -6.38
C ARG A 74 18.72 14.56 -5.04
N ALA A 75 18.40 13.27 -4.98
CA ALA A 75 18.06 12.55 -3.78
C ALA A 75 18.91 11.28 -3.65
N ASP A 76 19.03 10.78 -2.44
CA ASP A 76 19.80 9.57 -2.15
C ASP A 76 18.89 8.38 -1.91
N ILE A 77 17.73 8.60 -1.29
CA ILE A 77 16.69 7.60 -1.05
C ILE A 77 15.31 8.18 -1.35
N ALA A 78 14.34 7.29 -1.58
CA ALA A 78 12.91 7.62 -1.57
C ALA A 78 12.17 6.76 -0.53
N VAL A 79 11.22 7.38 0.17
CA VAL A 79 10.42 6.73 1.20
C VAL A 79 8.98 6.59 0.73
N HIS A 80 8.46 5.36 0.80
CA HIS A 80 7.17 4.99 0.23
C HIS A 80 6.29 4.21 1.20
N SER A 81 4.96 4.35 1.05
CA SER A 81 4.04 3.30 1.48
C SER A 81 4.21 2.08 0.56
N MET A 82 4.51 0.91 1.10
CA MET A 82 4.81 -0.28 0.30
C MET A 82 3.72 -0.68 -0.70
N LYS A 83 2.46 -0.46 -0.37
CA LYS A 83 1.33 -0.75 -1.27
C LYS A 83 1.31 0.11 -2.54
N ASP A 84 2.01 1.25 -2.54
CA ASP A 84 2.07 2.19 -3.67
C ASP A 84 3.34 1.98 -4.51
N VAL A 85 4.27 1.13 -4.05
CA VAL A 85 5.52 0.79 -4.76
C VAL A 85 5.24 -0.16 -5.91
N PRO A 86 5.61 0.19 -7.15
CA PRO A 86 5.42 -0.69 -8.30
C PRO A 86 6.17 -2.02 -8.13
N VAL A 87 5.74 -3.02 -8.88
CA VAL A 87 6.36 -4.36 -8.83
C VAL A 87 7.75 -4.39 -9.48
N GLU A 88 8.00 -3.47 -10.42
CA GLU A 88 9.25 -3.31 -11.16
C GLU A 88 9.84 -1.92 -10.87
N PHE A 89 11.15 -1.83 -10.78
CA PHE A 89 11.91 -0.60 -10.60
C PHE A 89 12.64 -0.23 -11.89
N PRO A 90 12.94 1.05 -12.10
CA PRO A 90 13.88 1.49 -13.12
C PRO A 90 15.27 0.85 -12.91
N ALA A 91 16.00 0.63 -14.01
CA ALA A 91 17.37 0.11 -13.93
C ALA A 91 18.24 1.00 -13.02
N GLY A 92 18.96 0.39 -12.11
CA GLY A 92 19.84 1.04 -11.14
C GLY A 92 19.16 1.50 -9.86
N LEU A 93 17.86 1.24 -9.69
CA LEU A 93 17.12 1.50 -8.44
C LEU A 93 16.50 0.21 -7.90
N GLY A 94 16.36 0.13 -6.59
CA GLY A 94 15.73 -1.01 -5.93
C GLY A 94 15.24 -0.74 -4.52
N LEU A 95 14.32 -1.58 -4.08
CA LEU A 95 13.82 -1.60 -2.72
C LEU A 95 14.88 -2.28 -1.82
N ARG A 96 15.48 -1.50 -0.92
CA ARG A 96 16.57 -1.99 -0.09
C ARG A 96 16.14 -2.32 1.32
N THR A 97 15.23 -1.55 1.89
CA THR A 97 14.84 -1.70 3.29
C THR A 97 13.32 -1.65 3.41
N ILE A 98 12.77 -2.55 4.21
CA ILE A 98 11.36 -2.56 4.59
C ILE A 98 11.30 -2.45 6.11
N CYS A 99 10.76 -1.33 6.60
CA CYS A 99 10.61 -1.06 8.02
C CYS A 99 9.49 -1.90 8.64
N GLU A 100 9.45 -1.94 9.97
CA GLU A 100 8.39 -2.61 10.73
C GLU A 100 7.01 -2.18 10.26
N ARG A 101 6.12 -3.16 10.13
CA ARG A 101 4.76 -2.99 9.59
C ARG A 101 3.82 -2.47 10.66
N GLU A 102 3.17 -1.36 10.40
CA GLU A 102 2.02 -0.87 11.15
C GLU A 102 0.77 -1.71 10.82
N ASP A 103 -0.34 -1.54 11.54
CA ASP A 103 -1.58 -2.29 11.33
C ASP A 103 -1.98 -2.36 9.84
N PRO A 104 -1.99 -3.55 9.24
CA PRO A 104 -2.28 -3.73 7.81
C PRO A 104 -3.76 -3.64 7.46
N ARG A 105 -4.66 -3.63 8.46
CA ARG A 105 -6.11 -3.68 8.24
C ARG A 105 -6.64 -2.42 7.55
N ASP A 106 -7.79 -2.58 6.95
CA ASP A 106 -8.62 -1.45 6.55
C ASP A 106 -9.37 -0.91 7.78
N ALA A 107 -9.59 0.40 7.81
CA ALA A 107 -10.35 1.10 8.84
C ALA A 107 -11.69 1.53 8.28
N PHE A 108 -12.76 1.20 8.98
CA PHE A 108 -14.08 1.77 8.79
C PHE A 108 -14.17 3.12 9.53
N VAL A 109 -14.47 4.17 8.79
CA VAL A 109 -14.58 5.54 9.32
C VAL A 109 -15.96 6.08 9.00
N SER A 110 -16.69 6.48 10.02
CA SER A 110 -18.02 7.07 9.91
C SER A 110 -18.29 8.00 11.07
N ASN A 111 -19.07 9.06 10.82
CA ASN A 111 -19.51 9.97 11.89
C ASN A 111 -20.75 9.44 12.63
N ARG A 112 -21.46 8.45 12.04
CA ARG A 112 -22.77 8.00 12.53
C ARG A 112 -22.83 6.51 12.87
N PHE A 113 -22.10 5.65 12.16
CA PHE A 113 -22.21 4.19 12.25
C PHE A 113 -20.97 3.59 12.90
N ALA A 114 -21.13 2.49 13.62
CA ALA A 114 -20.03 1.85 14.34
C ALA A 114 -19.20 0.90 13.46
N ASN A 115 -19.83 0.24 12.48
CA ASN A 115 -19.18 -0.73 11.59
C ASN A 115 -19.96 -0.88 10.27
N VAL A 116 -19.45 -1.71 9.35
CA VAL A 116 -20.08 -1.94 8.03
C VAL A 116 -21.45 -2.60 8.14
N ALA A 117 -21.67 -3.45 9.15
CA ALA A 117 -22.95 -4.16 9.32
C ALA A 117 -24.08 -3.20 9.74
N ASP A 118 -23.74 -2.12 10.46
CA ASP A 118 -24.71 -1.11 10.93
C ASP A 118 -25.16 -0.14 9.84
N LEU A 119 -24.53 -0.17 8.65
CA LEU A 119 -24.92 0.69 7.54
C LEU A 119 -26.32 0.31 7.02
N PRO A 120 -27.24 1.27 6.85
CA PRO A 120 -28.55 1.00 6.27
C PRO A 120 -28.42 0.59 4.79
N GLN A 121 -29.47 -0.04 4.28
CA GLN A 121 -29.57 -0.35 2.84
C GLN A 121 -29.44 0.92 2.01
N GLY A 122 -28.64 0.88 0.94
CA GLY A 122 -28.39 2.02 0.08
C GLY A 122 -27.41 3.06 0.64
N ALA A 123 -26.76 2.81 1.80
CA ALA A 123 -25.77 3.72 2.36
C ALA A 123 -24.60 3.95 1.40
N VAL A 124 -24.11 5.20 1.38
CA VAL A 124 -23.04 5.64 0.48
C VAL A 124 -21.69 5.44 1.15
N VAL A 125 -20.82 4.59 0.57
CA VAL A 125 -19.49 4.31 1.08
C VAL A 125 -18.41 4.79 0.11
N GLY A 126 -17.51 5.63 0.60
CA GLY A 126 -16.43 6.23 -0.18
C GLY A 126 -15.16 5.37 -0.24
N THR A 127 -14.80 4.91 -1.43
CA THR A 127 -13.49 4.29 -1.72
C THR A 127 -13.23 4.22 -3.22
N SER A 128 -12.01 4.57 -3.68
CA SER A 128 -11.57 4.37 -5.07
C SER A 128 -10.72 3.10 -5.24
N SER A 129 -10.54 2.30 -4.18
CA SER A 129 -9.77 1.05 -4.26
C SER A 129 -10.66 -0.08 -4.78
N LEU A 130 -10.35 -0.59 -5.99
CA LEU A 130 -11.10 -1.71 -6.58
C LEU A 130 -11.06 -2.96 -5.69
N ARG A 131 -9.95 -3.19 -4.98
CA ARG A 131 -9.82 -4.26 -3.98
C ARG A 131 -10.87 -4.12 -2.85
N ARG A 132 -11.09 -2.91 -2.35
CA ARG A 132 -12.12 -2.66 -1.32
C ARG A 132 -13.52 -2.74 -1.90
N GLN A 133 -13.72 -2.16 -3.08
CA GLN A 133 -15.01 -2.18 -3.77
C GLN A 133 -15.51 -3.60 -4.00
N CYS A 134 -14.67 -4.49 -4.58
CA CYS A 134 -15.09 -5.86 -4.86
C CYS A 134 -15.46 -6.63 -3.58
N GLN A 135 -14.72 -6.46 -2.50
CA GLN A 135 -14.99 -7.15 -1.24
C GLN A 135 -16.23 -6.60 -0.53
N LEU A 136 -16.40 -5.27 -0.52
CA LEU A 136 -17.59 -4.63 0.05
C LEU A 136 -18.86 -5.03 -0.71
N ARG A 137 -18.84 -4.95 -2.05
CA ARG A 137 -20.01 -5.30 -2.88
C ARG A 137 -20.36 -6.78 -2.81
N ALA A 138 -19.37 -7.66 -2.71
CA ALA A 138 -19.61 -9.08 -2.50
C ALA A 138 -20.29 -9.38 -1.16
N ALA A 139 -19.94 -8.65 -0.09
CA ALA A 139 -20.51 -8.82 1.25
C ALA A 139 -21.83 -8.03 1.44
N ARG A 140 -21.95 -6.84 0.83
CA ARG A 140 -23.04 -5.89 0.97
C ARG A 140 -23.40 -5.29 -0.40
N PRO A 141 -24.06 -6.06 -1.28
CA PRO A 141 -24.44 -5.61 -2.64
C PRO A 141 -25.46 -4.47 -2.64
N ASP A 142 -26.09 -4.22 -1.51
CA ASP A 142 -27.03 -3.13 -1.28
C ASP A 142 -26.37 -1.77 -1.09
N LEU A 143 -25.06 -1.69 -0.85
CA LEU A 143 -24.35 -0.43 -0.62
C LEU A 143 -24.06 0.31 -1.93
N VAL A 144 -24.12 1.64 -1.88
CA VAL A 144 -23.71 2.51 -2.99
C VAL A 144 -22.24 2.88 -2.80
N ILE A 145 -21.35 2.32 -3.61
CA ILE A 145 -19.93 2.60 -3.53
C ILE A 145 -19.59 3.74 -4.47
N CYS A 146 -19.04 4.82 -3.91
CA CYS A 146 -18.63 6.02 -4.65
C CYS A 146 -17.12 6.27 -4.56
N ASP A 147 -16.55 6.88 -5.60
CA ASP A 147 -15.15 7.25 -5.63
C ASP A 147 -14.79 8.26 -4.53
N LEU A 148 -13.65 8.03 -3.89
CA LEU A 148 -13.10 8.91 -2.86
C LEU A 148 -11.62 9.18 -3.13
N ARG A 149 -11.30 10.37 -3.60
CA ARG A 149 -9.95 10.81 -3.95
C ARG A 149 -9.42 11.89 -3.00
N GLY A 150 -8.09 12.02 -2.96
CA GLY A 150 -7.35 12.93 -2.11
C GLY A 150 -6.46 12.21 -1.09
N ASN A 151 -5.72 12.97 -0.28
CA ASN A 151 -4.98 12.45 0.88
C ASN A 151 -5.95 12.12 2.04
N VAL A 152 -5.42 11.58 3.15
CA VAL A 152 -6.23 11.18 4.31
C VAL A 152 -7.11 12.34 4.81
N ASN A 153 -6.52 13.52 5.01
CA ASN A 153 -7.24 14.69 5.54
C ASN A 153 -8.35 15.14 4.59
N THR A 154 -8.09 15.19 3.28
CA THR A 154 -9.09 15.53 2.27
C THR A 154 -10.27 14.55 2.27
N ARG A 155 -9.98 13.24 2.42
CA ARG A 155 -11.02 12.21 2.47
C ARG A 155 -11.88 12.31 3.72
N LEU A 156 -11.26 12.59 4.87
CA LEU A 156 -11.98 12.84 6.12
C LEU A 156 -12.86 14.08 6.02
N ALA A 157 -12.35 15.18 5.45
CA ALA A 157 -13.13 16.41 5.25
C ALA A 157 -14.36 16.16 4.34
N LYS A 158 -14.24 15.31 3.31
CA LYS A 158 -15.38 14.93 2.46
C LYS A 158 -16.43 14.10 3.23
N LEU A 159 -16.02 13.22 4.15
CA LEU A 159 -16.92 12.52 5.05
C LEU A 159 -17.62 13.50 6.00
N ASP A 160 -16.87 14.42 6.60
CA ASP A 160 -17.38 15.40 7.55
C ASP A 160 -18.36 16.40 6.89
N ALA A 161 -18.17 16.67 5.60
CA ALA A 161 -19.11 17.43 4.77
C ALA A 161 -20.41 16.66 4.42
N GLY A 162 -20.53 15.39 4.83
CA GLY A 162 -21.73 14.58 4.60
C GLY A 162 -21.84 13.96 3.20
N ASN A 163 -20.76 13.95 2.42
CA ASN A 163 -20.77 13.36 1.07
C ASN A 163 -20.89 11.83 1.08
N TYR A 164 -20.60 11.20 2.23
CA TYR A 164 -20.62 9.75 2.44
C TYR A 164 -21.18 9.41 3.81
N ASP A 165 -21.79 8.24 3.94
CA ASP A 165 -22.20 7.66 5.23
C ASP A 165 -21.00 7.06 5.97
N ALA A 166 -20.05 6.51 5.20
CA ALA A 166 -18.80 5.96 5.67
C ALA A 166 -17.71 6.03 4.59
N ILE A 167 -16.46 5.94 4.99
CA ILE A 167 -15.31 5.78 4.08
C ILE A 167 -14.41 4.67 4.58
N ILE A 168 -13.67 4.03 3.67
CA ILE A 168 -12.70 2.98 4.01
C ILE A 168 -11.29 3.50 3.73
N LEU A 169 -10.47 3.53 4.78
CA LEU A 169 -9.06 3.95 4.73
C LEU A 169 -8.14 2.80 5.17
N ALA A 170 -6.83 2.92 4.97
CA ALA A 170 -5.86 2.06 5.62
C ALA A 170 -5.66 2.54 7.06
N ALA A 171 -5.79 1.64 8.03
CA ALA A 171 -5.63 1.97 9.45
C ALA A 171 -4.27 2.61 9.75
N ALA A 172 -3.19 2.08 9.19
CA ALA A 172 -1.83 2.63 9.36
C ALA A 172 -1.73 4.12 9.01
N GLY A 173 -2.51 4.60 8.03
CA GLY A 173 -2.50 6.01 7.66
C GLY A 173 -3.10 6.91 8.75
N LEU A 174 -4.17 6.46 9.39
CA LEU A 174 -4.82 7.17 10.49
C LEU A 174 -3.97 7.11 11.77
N LEU A 175 -3.43 5.95 12.09
CA LEU A 175 -2.57 5.76 13.27
C LEU A 175 -1.34 6.65 13.21
N ARG A 176 -0.64 6.70 12.06
CA ARG A 176 0.54 7.55 11.86
C ARG A 176 0.24 9.05 11.90
N LEU A 177 -0.95 9.45 11.52
CA LEU A 177 -1.40 10.85 11.61
C LEU A 177 -2.04 11.20 12.96
N GLU A 178 -1.95 10.29 13.95
CA GLU A 178 -2.53 10.47 15.29
C GLU A 178 -4.05 10.71 15.26
N MET A 179 -4.73 10.04 14.31
CA MET A 179 -6.18 10.14 14.09
C MET A 179 -6.89 8.80 14.41
N ALA A 180 -6.38 8.06 15.41
CA ALA A 180 -6.94 6.77 15.81
C ALA A 180 -8.41 6.86 16.23
N GLU A 181 -8.83 8.00 16.80
CA GLU A 181 -10.20 8.27 17.23
C GLU A 181 -11.21 8.30 16.06
N ARG A 182 -10.72 8.48 14.81
CA ARG A 182 -11.57 8.43 13.63
C ARG A 182 -11.88 6.98 13.18
N ILE A 183 -11.14 5.99 13.68
CA ILE A 183 -11.38 4.58 13.39
C ILE A 183 -12.55 4.10 14.24
N ARG A 184 -13.69 3.83 13.60
CA ARG A 184 -14.87 3.28 14.28
C ARG A 184 -14.75 1.76 14.46
N ALA A 185 -14.20 1.09 13.46
CA ALA A 185 -13.87 -0.33 13.51
C ALA A 185 -12.69 -0.64 12.59
N PHE A 186 -11.87 -1.60 13.00
CA PHE A 186 -10.93 -2.26 12.10
C PHE A 186 -11.69 -3.33 11.33
N ILE A 187 -11.44 -3.42 10.02
CA ILE A 187 -12.03 -4.47 9.18
C ILE A 187 -11.04 -5.63 9.15
N GLU A 188 -11.43 -6.76 9.74
CA GLU A 188 -10.56 -7.92 9.84
C GLU A 188 -10.22 -8.49 8.44
N PRO A 189 -9.02 -9.09 8.26
CA PRO A 189 -8.59 -9.64 6.98
C PRO A 189 -9.53 -10.72 6.42
N GLU A 190 -10.30 -11.38 7.27
CA GLU A 190 -11.34 -12.34 6.91
C GLU A 190 -12.51 -11.67 6.17
N GLN A 191 -12.77 -10.40 6.49
CA GLN A 191 -13.83 -9.58 5.87
C GLN A 191 -13.29 -8.81 4.67
N SER A 192 -12.11 -8.19 4.79
CA SER A 192 -11.46 -7.44 3.72
C SER A 192 -9.95 -7.67 3.73
N LEU A 193 -9.48 -8.52 2.82
CA LEU A 193 -8.07 -8.82 2.68
C LEU A 193 -7.29 -7.55 2.28
N PRO A 194 -6.22 -7.18 3.02
CA PRO A 194 -5.43 -5.97 2.76
C PRO A 194 -4.79 -5.93 1.37
N ALA A 195 -4.34 -4.75 0.96
CA ALA A 195 -3.42 -4.63 -0.17
C ALA A 195 -2.04 -5.18 0.18
N ASN A 196 -1.30 -5.69 -0.82
CA ASN A 196 0.07 -6.12 -0.61
C ASN A 196 0.91 -4.99 0.01
N GLY A 197 1.67 -5.30 1.05
CA GLY A 197 2.52 -4.34 1.75
C GLY A 197 1.77 -3.22 2.51
N GLN A 198 0.44 -3.26 2.62
CA GLN A 198 -0.30 -2.23 3.37
C GLN A 198 0.19 -2.17 4.82
N GLY A 199 0.47 -0.97 5.31
CA GLY A 199 1.03 -0.72 6.64
C GLY A 199 2.56 -0.67 6.70
N ALA A 200 3.29 -1.20 5.72
CA ALA A 200 4.75 -1.16 5.70
C ALA A 200 5.28 0.10 4.99
N ILE A 201 6.46 0.57 5.43
CA ILE A 201 7.26 1.61 4.78
C ILE A 201 8.39 0.92 4.04
N GLY A 202 8.62 1.29 2.78
CA GLY A 202 9.76 0.86 1.99
C GLY A 202 10.71 2.00 1.67
N ILE A 203 11.98 1.69 1.66
CA ILE A 203 13.06 2.62 1.30
C ILE A 203 13.71 2.13 0.01
N GLU A 204 13.63 2.95 -1.01
CA GLU A 204 14.23 2.75 -2.32
C GLU A 204 15.51 3.58 -2.43
N CYS A 205 16.53 3.04 -3.07
CA CYS A 205 17.76 3.75 -3.37
C CYS A 205 18.49 3.15 -4.59
N ARG A 206 19.62 3.74 -4.96
CA ARG A 206 20.48 3.21 -6.02
C ARG A 206 21.08 1.85 -5.64
N ASP A 207 21.16 0.96 -6.63
CA ASP A 207 21.65 -0.41 -6.46
C ASP A 207 23.13 -0.51 -6.14
N ASP A 208 23.92 0.47 -6.58
CA ASP A 208 25.39 0.50 -6.44
C ASP A 208 25.89 1.28 -5.21
N ASP A 209 25.01 1.93 -4.43
CA ASP A 209 25.39 2.70 -3.25
C ASP A 209 25.50 1.79 -1.99
N HIS A 210 26.57 0.98 -1.94
CA HIS A 210 26.78 0.02 -0.84
C HIS A 210 26.96 0.67 0.53
N GLU A 211 27.53 1.88 0.58
CA GLU A 211 27.66 2.63 1.84
C GLU A 211 26.27 3.01 2.38
N LEU A 212 25.40 3.46 1.49
CA LEU A 212 24.01 3.79 1.85
C LEU A 212 23.25 2.54 2.30
N HIS A 213 23.43 1.40 1.61
CA HIS A 213 22.84 0.13 2.05
C HIS A 213 23.22 -0.23 3.49
N ALA A 214 24.48 -0.03 3.88
CA ALA A 214 24.93 -0.29 5.24
C ALA A 214 24.29 0.67 6.26
N LEU A 215 24.07 1.95 5.89
CA LEU A 215 23.36 2.92 6.75
C LEU A 215 21.89 2.56 6.94
N LEU A 216 21.25 2.02 5.92
CA LEU A 216 19.82 1.66 5.93
C LEU A 216 19.55 0.30 6.60
N ALA A 217 20.51 -0.61 6.62
CA ALA A 217 20.33 -1.98 7.12
C ALA A 217 19.73 -2.07 8.53
N PRO A 218 20.07 -1.21 9.52
CA PRO A 218 19.46 -1.27 10.84
C PRO A 218 17.96 -0.92 10.89
N LEU A 219 17.40 -0.35 9.83
CA LEU A 219 15.97 -0.05 9.72
C LEU A 219 15.15 -1.24 9.21
N GLU A 220 15.82 -2.27 8.71
CA GLU A 220 15.17 -3.45 8.17
C GLU A 220 14.47 -4.26 9.26
N HIS A 221 13.18 -4.59 9.04
CA HIS A 221 12.44 -5.52 9.87
C HIS A 221 12.25 -6.85 9.14
N ALA A 222 13.02 -7.87 9.52
CA ALA A 222 13.13 -9.13 8.79
C ALA A 222 11.77 -9.83 8.57
N GLU A 223 10.91 -9.90 9.61
CA GLU A 223 9.60 -10.50 9.50
C GLU A 223 8.71 -9.73 8.50
N THR A 224 8.68 -8.40 8.61
CA THR A 224 7.92 -7.57 7.67
C THR A 224 8.41 -7.75 6.24
N ARG A 225 9.73 -7.80 6.05
CA ARG A 225 10.33 -8.06 4.73
C ARG A 225 9.84 -9.38 4.14
N ALA A 226 9.93 -10.46 4.91
CA ALA A 226 9.50 -11.79 4.46
C ALA A 226 8.03 -11.78 4.04
N ARG A 227 7.15 -11.20 4.87
CA ARG A 227 5.71 -11.05 4.58
C ARG A 227 5.46 -10.25 3.31
N VAL A 228 6.06 -9.07 3.21
CA VAL A 228 5.85 -8.14 2.09
C VAL A 228 6.42 -8.71 0.79
N LEU A 229 7.59 -9.34 0.80
CA LEU A 229 8.14 -9.96 -0.42
C LEU A 229 7.28 -11.13 -0.91
N THR A 230 6.74 -11.94 0.01
CA THR A 230 5.78 -13.01 -0.32
C THR A 230 4.51 -12.44 -0.98
N GLU A 231 3.91 -11.40 -0.40
CA GLU A 231 2.74 -10.71 -0.94
C GLU A 231 3.03 -10.10 -2.32
N ARG A 232 4.20 -9.47 -2.48
CA ARG A 232 4.65 -8.85 -3.73
C ARG A 232 4.94 -9.88 -4.82
N ALA A 233 5.45 -11.06 -4.49
CA ALA A 233 5.69 -12.14 -5.45
C ALA A 233 4.37 -12.58 -6.11
N MET A 234 3.32 -12.80 -5.32
CA MET A 234 1.98 -13.08 -5.83
C MET A 234 1.45 -11.92 -6.70
N ASN A 235 1.53 -10.69 -6.18
CA ASN A 235 1.04 -9.52 -6.89
C ASN A 235 1.76 -9.29 -8.23
N ARG A 236 3.08 -9.54 -8.30
CA ARG A 236 3.90 -9.45 -9.52
C ARG A 236 3.46 -10.46 -10.56
N ALA A 237 3.26 -11.72 -10.16
CA ALA A 237 2.83 -12.78 -11.06
C ALA A 237 1.43 -12.52 -11.64
N LEU A 238 0.56 -11.87 -10.89
CA LEU A 238 -0.76 -11.41 -11.34
C LEU A 238 -0.71 -10.08 -12.12
N GLN A 239 0.48 -9.53 -12.38
CA GLN A 239 0.68 -8.21 -13.01
C GLN A 239 -0.06 -7.09 -12.27
N GLY A 240 -0.17 -7.21 -10.94
CA GLY A 240 -0.94 -6.33 -10.09
C GLY A 240 -0.36 -4.91 -10.00
N GLY A 241 -1.25 -3.97 -9.70
CA GLY A 241 -0.95 -2.56 -9.46
C GLY A 241 -2.03 -1.92 -8.60
N CYS A 242 -1.96 -0.60 -8.40
CA CYS A 242 -2.96 0.14 -7.62
C CYS A 242 -4.35 0.16 -8.27
N GLN A 243 -4.47 -0.30 -9.52
CA GLN A 243 -5.66 -0.19 -10.37
C GLN A 243 -6.40 -1.52 -10.54
N VAL A 244 -5.98 -2.56 -9.83
CA VAL A 244 -6.59 -3.90 -9.96
C VAL A 244 -7.14 -4.39 -8.62
N PRO A 245 -8.20 -5.18 -8.64
CA PRO A 245 -8.86 -5.68 -7.43
C PRO A 245 -8.12 -6.91 -6.86
N ILE A 246 -6.87 -6.72 -6.47
CA ILE A 246 -6.02 -7.76 -5.87
C ILE A 246 -5.80 -7.46 -4.39
N GLY A 247 -5.99 -8.45 -3.54
CA GLY A 247 -5.61 -8.46 -2.12
C GLY A 247 -4.56 -9.52 -1.86
N ALA A 248 -3.58 -9.21 -1.01
CA ALA A 248 -2.56 -10.16 -0.57
C ALA A 248 -2.17 -9.87 0.88
N TYR A 249 -2.16 -10.89 1.71
CA TYR A 249 -1.80 -10.74 3.11
C TYR A 249 -1.10 -11.99 3.63
N ALA A 250 0.13 -11.80 4.11
CA ALA A 250 0.95 -12.85 4.68
C ALA A 250 1.12 -12.68 6.20
N LEU A 251 1.14 -13.79 6.91
CA LEU A 251 1.44 -13.89 8.33
C LEU A 251 2.57 -14.90 8.55
N VAL A 252 3.50 -14.59 9.44
CA VAL A 252 4.55 -15.50 9.90
C VAL A 252 4.06 -16.20 11.17
N GLN A 253 4.20 -17.51 11.23
CA GLN A 253 3.82 -18.37 12.36
C GLN A 253 4.96 -19.35 12.63
N GLY A 254 5.90 -18.96 13.49
CA GLY A 254 7.14 -19.71 13.69
C GLY A 254 7.99 -19.70 12.41
N ASP A 255 8.36 -20.89 11.93
CA ASP A 255 9.15 -21.08 10.72
C ASP A 255 8.31 -21.18 9.43
N GLU A 256 7.00 -20.93 9.53
CA GLU A 256 6.08 -20.97 8.40
C GLU A 256 5.56 -19.58 8.04
N ILE A 257 5.20 -19.42 6.78
CA ILE A 257 4.45 -18.27 6.28
C ILE A 257 3.11 -18.72 5.71
N TRP A 258 2.06 -18.00 6.08
CA TRP A 258 0.70 -18.20 5.59
C TRP A 258 0.31 -17.02 4.72
N LEU A 259 0.19 -17.25 3.41
CA LEU A 259 -0.24 -16.24 2.45
C LEU A 259 -1.69 -16.49 2.05
N ARG A 260 -2.49 -15.43 2.10
CA ARG A 260 -3.86 -15.38 1.56
C ARG A 260 -3.91 -14.43 0.38
N GLY A 261 -4.58 -14.84 -0.69
CA GLY A 261 -4.72 -14.08 -1.93
C GLY A 261 -6.16 -13.91 -2.36
N LEU A 262 -6.42 -12.80 -3.05
CA LEU A 262 -7.74 -12.49 -3.61
C LEU A 262 -7.60 -11.78 -4.95
N VAL A 263 -8.45 -12.15 -5.91
CA VAL A 263 -8.73 -11.40 -7.14
C VAL A 263 -10.24 -11.34 -7.34
N GLY A 264 -10.81 -10.16 -7.57
CA GLY A 264 -12.27 -10.01 -7.69
C GLY A 264 -12.72 -9.09 -8.81
N GLN A 265 -13.93 -9.28 -9.30
CA GLN A 265 -14.60 -8.30 -10.16
C GLN A 265 -14.93 -7.04 -9.32
N PRO A 266 -14.74 -5.82 -9.87
CA PRO A 266 -15.03 -4.58 -9.16
C PRO A 266 -16.47 -4.46 -8.65
N ASP A 267 -17.41 -5.12 -9.32
CA ASP A 267 -18.83 -5.16 -8.94
C ASP A 267 -19.14 -6.20 -7.83
N GLY A 268 -18.15 -7.01 -7.43
CA GLY A 268 -18.28 -8.03 -6.40
C GLY A 268 -18.97 -9.33 -6.86
N SER A 269 -19.38 -9.43 -8.13
CA SER A 269 -20.11 -10.59 -8.68
C SER A 269 -19.29 -11.88 -8.66
N ARG A 270 -17.97 -11.77 -8.81
CA ARG A 270 -17.03 -12.89 -8.74
C ARG A 270 -15.80 -12.51 -7.94
N VAL A 271 -15.51 -13.25 -6.88
CA VAL A 271 -14.33 -13.05 -6.03
C VAL A 271 -13.64 -14.41 -5.83
N LEU A 272 -12.46 -14.53 -6.41
CA LEU A 272 -11.58 -15.69 -6.23
C LEU A 272 -10.73 -15.45 -4.97
N ARG A 273 -10.70 -16.45 -4.08
CA ARG A 273 -9.89 -16.46 -2.87
C ARG A 273 -9.16 -17.78 -2.79
N ASP A 274 -7.90 -17.71 -2.38
CA ASP A 274 -7.10 -18.90 -2.14
C ASP A 274 -6.01 -18.61 -1.12
N GLU A 275 -5.43 -19.64 -0.52
CA GLU A 275 -4.38 -19.50 0.48
C GLU A 275 -3.37 -20.63 0.40
N ILE A 276 -2.14 -20.36 0.86
CA ILE A 276 -1.05 -21.32 0.89
C ILE A 276 -0.22 -21.13 2.15
N ARG A 277 0.29 -22.25 2.68
CA ARG A 277 1.23 -22.26 3.81
C ARG A 277 2.48 -23.04 3.41
N GLY A 278 3.59 -22.65 4.00
CA GLY A 278 4.85 -23.37 3.80
C GLY A 278 6.01 -22.70 4.53
N PRO A 279 7.24 -23.22 4.34
CA PRO A 279 8.41 -22.70 5.02
C PRO A 279 8.64 -21.22 4.73
N LEU A 280 8.97 -20.43 5.76
CA LEU A 280 9.23 -18.99 5.67
C LEU A 280 10.28 -18.67 4.59
N ALA A 281 11.34 -19.49 4.49
CA ALA A 281 12.39 -19.31 3.49
C ALA A 281 11.92 -19.48 2.03
N GLN A 282 10.72 -20.03 1.79
CA GLN A 282 10.12 -20.23 0.47
C GLN A 282 9.01 -19.22 0.17
N GLY A 283 8.90 -18.15 0.94
CA GLY A 283 7.79 -17.19 0.85
C GLY A 283 7.52 -16.69 -0.57
N GLU A 284 8.55 -16.24 -1.30
CA GLU A 284 8.37 -15.75 -2.68
C GLU A 284 7.91 -16.87 -3.65
N ALA A 285 8.43 -18.09 -3.51
CA ALA A 285 7.99 -19.24 -4.31
C ALA A 285 6.51 -19.59 -4.01
N LEU A 286 6.10 -19.53 -2.74
CA LEU A 286 4.71 -19.70 -2.33
C LEU A 286 3.81 -18.60 -2.93
N GLY A 287 4.29 -17.35 -2.98
CA GLY A 287 3.59 -16.26 -3.64
C GLY A 287 3.34 -16.51 -5.12
N LEU A 288 4.35 -16.98 -5.85
CA LEU A 288 4.23 -17.37 -7.26
C LEU A 288 3.23 -18.52 -7.44
N HIS A 289 3.34 -19.57 -6.62
CA HIS A 289 2.45 -20.72 -6.69
C HIS A 289 0.99 -20.34 -6.42
N LEU A 290 0.73 -19.47 -5.42
CA LEU A 290 -0.63 -19.01 -5.17
C LEU A 290 -1.20 -18.20 -6.35
N ALA A 291 -0.38 -17.37 -6.99
CA ALA A 291 -0.77 -16.65 -8.19
C ALA A 291 -1.15 -17.59 -9.34
N GLU A 292 -0.36 -18.66 -9.59
CA GLU A 292 -0.66 -19.68 -10.60
C GLU A 292 -2.01 -20.36 -10.33
N ARG A 293 -2.31 -20.69 -9.07
CA ARG A 293 -3.59 -21.28 -8.69
C ARG A 293 -4.77 -20.34 -8.93
N LEU A 294 -4.60 -19.05 -8.59
CA LEU A 294 -5.62 -18.04 -8.86
C LEU A 294 -5.83 -17.83 -10.37
N LEU A 295 -4.76 -17.82 -11.17
CA LEU A 295 -4.86 -17.73 -12.63
C LEU A 295 -5.60 -18.96 -13.20
N ALA A 296 -5.26 -20.17 -12.76
CA ALA A 296 -5.96 -21.39 -13.15
C ALA A 296 -7.45 -21.40 -12.76
N ALA A 297 -7.83 -20.64 -11.70
CA ALA A 297 -9.22 -20.45 -11.30
C ALA A 297 -9.95 -19.36 -12.11
N GLY A 298 -9.26 -18.68 -13.04
CA GLY A 298 -9.81 -17.66 -13.94
C GLY A 298 -9.58 -16.22 -13.50
N ALA A 299 -8.53 -15.95 -12.69
CA ALA A 299 -8.15 -14.60 -12.33
C ALA A 299 -7.67 -13.77 -13.53
N ASP A 300 -7.08 -14.41 -14.54
CA ASP A 300 -6.68 -13.81 -15.83
C ASP A 300 -7.86 -13.14 -16.54
N GLN A 301 -9.03 -13.79 -16.57
CA GLN A 301 -10.26 -13.22 -17.16
C GLN A 301 -10.70 -11.98 -16.42
N ILE A 302 -10.75 -12.03 -15.08
CA ILE A 302 -11.13 -10.87 -14.25
C ILE A 302 -10.18 -9.69 -14.50
N LEU A 303 -8.87 -9.95 -14.49
CA LEU A 303 -7.87 -8.92 -14.70
C LEU A 303 -7.92 -8.32 -16.12
N ALA A 304 -8.12 -9.15 -17.15
CA ALA A 304 -8.27 -8.70 -18.53
C ALA A 304 -9.47 -7.73 -18.70
N GLU A 305 -10.61 -8.04 -18.10
CA GLU A 305 -11.80 -7.17 -18.13
C GLU A 305 -11.57 -5.83 -17.42
N VAL A 306 -10.85 -5.84 -16.29
CA VAL A 306 -10.51 -4.62 -15.54
C VAL A 306 -9.55 -3.72 -16.34
N TYR A 307 -8.60 -4.29 -17.09
CA TYR A 307 -7.68 -3.50 -17.91
C TYR A 307 -8.31 -2.92 -19.17
N GLN A 308 -9.47 -3.46 -19.62
CA GLN A 308 -10.20 -2.99 -20.80
C GLN A 308 -11.27 -1.93 -20.45
N SER A 309 -11.66 -1.77 -19.19
CA SER A 309 -12.70 -0.84 -18.70
C SER A 309 -12.11 0.53 -18.32
#